data_4424a7e55e2865a22dafa7cb216a1a61
#
_entry.id   4424a7e55e2865a22dafa7cb216a1a61
#
_cell.length_a   1.000
_cell.length_b   1.000
_cell.length_c   1.000
_cell.angle_alpha   90.00
_cell.angle_beta   90.00
_cell.angle_gamma   90.00
#
_symmetry.space_group_name_H-M   'P 1'
#
loop_
_entity.id
_entity.type
_entity.pdbx_description
1 polymer ?
#
loop_
_entity_poly.entity_id
_entity_poly.type
_entity_poly.pdbx_seq_one_letter_code
_entity_poly.pdbx_strand_id
1 'polypeptide(L)'
;MPDAPARRATGLLLALAGATAFSGKAIIVKLAYRHGVDAVTLIMLRMLLALPLFLALAWWAGRGRPPLTARDWRVVVGLGFCGYYLASFLDFAGLQYISASLERLILYLNPTLVMLLGWVLFRRRVTRGQLAAFAVSYLGILVVFGAELRLEGADVLLGSALVLGSALSYAVYLVYSGQEVQRLGSLRLTGLATSVACLLCIVQYLVLRPMGTALALPAAVWWLSVLNAVACTFAPVLMVMMAIERVGASVTAQAGLVGPVFTILLGVLLLDEPLTAWVVLGTALVLAGVTWLARQR
;
A
#
# COMPACT_ATOMS: atom_id res chain seq x y z
N MET A 1 17.00 -9.14 -29.87
CA MET A 1 16.29 -8.22 -28.93
C MET A 1 14.80 -8.59 -29.00
N PRO A 2 14.11 -8.81 -27.91
CA PRO A 2 12.66 -9.07 -27.98
C PRO A 2 11.97 -7.87 -28.63
N ASP A 3 11.01 -8.16 -29.52
CA ASP A 3 10.27 -7.15 -30.28
C ASP A 3 9.64 -6.11 -29.33
N ALA A 4 9.70 -4.84 -29.70
CA ALA A 4 9.16 -3.73 -28.89
C ALA A 4 7.69 -3.96 -28.43
N PRO A 5 6.80 -4.57 -29.27
CA PRO A 5 5.45 -4.95 -28.85
C PRO A 5 5.41 -5.99 -27.73
N ALA A 6 6.25 -7.04 -27.80
CA ALA A 6 6.31 -8.08 -26.78
C ALA A 6 6.79 -7.55 -25.43
N ARG A 7 7.78 -6.65 -25.43
CA ARG A 7 8.27 -5.97 -24.21
C ARG A 7 7.19 -5.10 -23.57
N ARG A 8 6.39 -4.40 -24.37
CA ARG A 8 5.28 -3.57 -23.90
C ARG A 8 4.15 -4.42 -23.32
N ALA A 9 3.77 -5.50 -23.99
CA ALA A 9 2.75 -6.44 -23.49
C ALA A 9 3.16 -7.06 -22.15
N THR A 10 4.41 -7.54 -22.04
CA THR A 10 4.96 -8.09 -20.78
C THR A 10 4.94 -7.03 -19.66
N GLY A 11 5.28 -5.76 -19.96
CA GLY A 11 5.24 -4.69 -18.99
C GLY A 11 3.83 -4.40 -18.48
N LEU A 12 2.82 -4.41 -19.34
CA LEU A 12 1.41 -4.24 -18.98
C LEU A 12 0.90 -5.42 -18.14
N LEU A 13 1.23 -6.66 -18.51
CA LEU A 13 0.87 -7.85 -17.73
C LEU A 13 1.47 -7.81 -16.33
N LEU A 14 2.73 -7.41 -16.19
CA LEU A 14 3.38 -7.25 -14.88
C LEU A 14 2.72 -6.15 -14.06
N ALA A 15 2.32 -5.03 -14.67
CA ALA A 15 1.62 -3.95 -13.99
C ALA A 15 0.25 -4.40 -13.46
N LEU A 16 -0.53 -5.09 -14.27
CA LEU A 16 -1.83 -5.63 -13.90
C LEU A 16 -1.71 -6.72 -12.82
N ALA A 17 -0.79 -7.68 -13.01
CA ALA A 17 -0.54 -8.74 -12.04
C ALA A 17 -0.08 -8.18 -10.69
N GLY A 18 0.82 -7.18 -10.69
CA GLY A 18 1.26 -6.51 -9.48
C GLY A 18 0.12 -5.77 -8.76
N ALA A 19 -0.71 -5.05 -9.51
CA ALA A 19 -1.87 -4.34 -8.94
C ALA A 19 -2.89 -5.31 -8.34
N THR A 20 -3.18 -6.40 -9.03
CA THR A 20 -4.09 -7.46 -8.55
C THR A 20 -3.54 -8.14 -7.30
N ALA A 21 -2.25 -8.47 -7.29
CA ALA A 21 -1.60 -9.10 -6.14
C ALA A 21 -1.60 -8.18 -4.90
N PHE A 22 -1.35 -6.87 -5.06
CA PHE A 22 -1.52 -5.90 -3.98
C PHE A 22 -2.95 -5.83 -3.45
N SER A 23 -3.94 -6.06 -4.32
CA SER A 23 -5.36 -6.02 -3.93
C SER A 23 -5.73 -7.13 -2.95
N GLY A 24 -5.04 -8.26 -2.98
CA GLY A 24 -5.24 -9.36 -2.05
C GLY A 24 -4.79 -9.09 -0.62
N LYS A 25 -3.96 -8.05 -0.37
CA LYS A 25 -3.41 -7.75 0.96
C LYS A 25 -4.51 -7.59 2.02
N ALA A 26 -5.47 -6.70 1.79
CA ALA A 26 -6.54 -6.41 2.74
C ALA A 26 -7.41 -7.64 3.01
N ILE A 27 -7.69 -8.42 1.98
CA ILE A 27 -8.47 -9.67 2.09
C ILE A 27 -7.78 -10.68 3.00
N ILE A 28 -6.48 -10.93 2.78
CA ILE A 28 -5.70 -11.86 3.60
C ILE A 28 -5.64 -11.40 5.06
N VAL A 29 -5.49 -10.08 5.29
CA VAL A 29 -5.49 -9.50 6.63
C VAL A 29 -6.83 -9.74 7.32
N LYS A 30 -7.95 -9.47 6.66
CA LYS A 30 -9.29 -9.71 7.20
C LYS A 30 -9.56 -11.20 7.46
N LEU A 31 -9.11 -12.08 6.57
CA LEU A 31 -9.20 -13.53 6.79
C LEU A 31 -8.38 -13.97 8.01
N ALA A 32 -7.19 -13.40 8.22
CA ALA A 32 -6.38 -13.70 9.40
C ALA A 32 -7.07 -13.21 10.69
N TYR A 33 -7.72 -12.05 10.67
CA TYR A 33 -8.46 -11.53 11.82
C TYR A 33 -9.63 -12.43 12.25
N ARG A 34 -10.23 -13.20 11.33
CA ARG A 34 -11.25 -14.22 11.68
C ARG A 34 -10.71 -15.30 12.64
N HIS A 35 -9.38 -15.47 12.72
CA HIS A 35 -8.71 -16.39 13.64
C HIS A 35 -8.29 -15.73 14.97
N GLY A 36 -8.74 -14.51 15.27
CA GLY A 36 -8.48 -13.82 16.53
C GLY A 36 -7.07 -13.25 16.70
N VAL A 37 -6.27 -13.18 15.63
CA VAL A 37 -4.93 -12.55 15.67
C VAL A 37 -5.09 -11.02 15.70
N ASP A 38 -4.28 -10.35 16.50
CA ASP A 38 -4.24 -8.87 16.54
C ASP A 38 -3.32 -8.27 15.45
N ALA A 39 -3.51 -6.96 15.17
CA ALA A 39 -2.77 -6.26 14.12
C ALA A 39 -1.25 -6.27 14.34
N VAL A 40 -0.78 -6.13 15.60
CA VAL A 40 0.66 -6.10 15.92
C VAL A 40 1.31 -7.45 15.62
N THR A 41 0.65 -8.53 16.01
CA THR A 41 1.14 -9.89 15.76
C THR A 41 1.11 -10.23 14.27
N LEU A 42 0.02 -9.89 13.58
CA LEU A 42 -0.12 -10.20 12.15
C LEU A 42 0.89 -9.43 11.29
N ILE A 43 1.10 -8.14 11.55
CA ILE A 43 2.08 -7.36 10.80
C ILE A 43 3.52 -7.84 11.08
N MET A 44 3.80 -8.22 12.33
CA MET A 44 5.10 -8.81 12.69
C MET A 44 5.36 -10.09 11.88
N LEU A 45 4.41 -11.02 11.82
CA LEU A 45 4.55 -12.27 11.05
C LEU A 45 4.80 -11.97 9.57
N ARG A 46 4.01 -11.08 8.95
CA ARG A 46 4.21 -10.67 7.56
C ARG A 46 5.61 -10.10 7.34
N MET A 47 6.05 -9.20 8.22
CA MET A 47 7.33 -8.52 8.08
C MET A 47 8.52 -9.42 8.40
N LEU A 48 8.38 -10.34 9.35
CA LEU A 48 9.39 -11.35 9.63
C LEU A 48 9.65 -12.25 8.42
N LEU A 49 8.58 -12.71 7.78
CA LEU A 49 8.66 -13.57 6.59
C LEU A 49 9.14 -12.81 5.34
N ALA A 50 8.85 -11.52 5.24
CA ALA A 50 9.30 -10.67 4.14
C ALA A 50 10.76 -10.20 4.30
N LEU A 51 11.27 -10.11 5.53
CA LEU A 51 12.61 -9.58 5.84
C LEU A 51 13.73 -10.22 5.02
N PRO A 52 13.88 -11.58 4.96
CA PRO A 52 14.95 -12.19 4.18
C PRO A 52 14.89 -11.85 2.70
N LEU A 53 13.68 -11.72 2.15
CA LEU A 53 13.46 -11.36 0.73
C LEU A 53 13.90 -9.93 0.44
N PHE A 54 13.56 -8.98 1.31
CA PHE A 54 13.97 -7.58 1.14
C PHE A 54 15.45 -7.34 1.44
N LEU A 55 16.04 -8.09 2.37
CA LEU A 55 17.49 -8.07 2.59
C LEU A 55 18.24 -8.61 1.36
N ALA A 56 17.78 -9.72 0.79
CA ALA A 56 18.35 -10.28 -0.44
C ALA A 56 18.21 -9.28 -1.62
N LEU A 57 17.05 -8.61 -1.74
CA LEU A 57 16.83 -7.57 -2.74
C LEU A 57 17.76 -6.38 -2.54
N ALA A 58 17.91 -5.89 -1.32
CA ALA A 58 18.78 -4.77 -0.98
C ALA A 58 20.26 -5.09 -1.30
N TRP A 59 20.70 -6.29 -0.94
CA TRP A 59 22.04 -6.78 -1.22
C TRP A 59 22.27 -6.90 -2.74
N TRP A 60 21.36 -7.56 -3.45
CA TRP A 60 21.46 -7.73 -4.90
C TRP A 60 21.49 -6.40 -5.64
N ALA A 61 20.56 -5.49 -5.32
CA ALA A 61 20.46 -4.17 -5.93
C ALA A 61 21.59 -3.20 -5.48
N GLY A 62 22.30 -3.54 -4.41
CA GLY A 62 23.46 -2.81 -3.92
C GLY A 62 24.78 -3.22 -4.54
N ARG A 63 24.83 -4.34 -5.28
CA ARG A 63 26.07 -4.83 -5.91
C ARG A 63 26.62 -3.79 -6.91
N GLY A 64 27.92 -3.51 -6.80
CA GLY A 64 28.61 -2.56 -7.66
C GLY A 64 28.25 -1.07 -7.42
N ARG A 65 27.47 -0.77 -6.39
CA ARG A 65 27.15 0.61 -5.99
C ARG A 65 28.03 1.06 -4.82
N PRO A 66 28.28 2.38 -4.69
CA PRO A 66 29.07 2.91 -3.58
C PRO A 66 28.40 2.58 -2.23
N PRO A 67 29.23 2.48 -1.15
CA PRO A 67 28.71 2.27 0.19
C PRO A 67 27.77 3.39 0.63
N LEU A 68 26.83 3.08 1.53
CA LEU A 68 25.88 4.05 2.06
C LEU A 68 26.59 4.95 3.06
N THR A 69 26.36 6.25 2.92
CA THR A 69 26.81 7.26 3.88
C THR A 69 25.91 7.31 5.12
N ALA A 70 26.36 7.97 6.20
CA ALA A 70 25.53 8.21 7.37
C ALA A 70 24.24 9.02 7.06
N ARG A 71 24.28 9.90 6.04
CA ARG A 71 23.11 10.61 5.53
C ARG A 71 22.13 9.62 4.88
N ASP A 72 22.63 8.68 4.08
CA ASP A 72 21.78 7.68 3.41
C ASP A 72 21.04 6.80 4.40
N TRP A 73 21.72 6.38 5.46
CA TRP A 73 21.09 5.60 6.52
C TRP A 73 20.00 6.38 7.25
N ARG A 74 20.20 7.67 7.57
CA ARG A 74 19.14 8.49 8.16
C ARG A 74 17.91 8.59 7.27
N VAL A 75 18.13 8.77 5.97
CA VAL A 75 17.04 8.81 4.96
C VAL A 75 16.34 7.45 4.86
N VAL A 76 17.09 6.36 4.73
CA VAL A 76 16.53 4.99 4.66
C VAL A 76 15.70 4.67 5.90
N VAL A 77 16.20 5.00 7.09
CA VAL A 77 15.46 4.78 8.35
C VAL A 77 14.19 5.62 8.40
N GLY A 78 14.26 6.92 8.07
CA GLY A 78 13.09 7.79 8.03
C GLY A 78 12.04 7.34 7.02
N LEU A 79 12.46 6.97 5.81
CA LEU A 79 11.57 6.45 4.77
C LEU A 79 11.00 5.07 5.12
N GLY A 80 11.79 4.21 5.75
CA GLY A 80 11.32 2.91 6.24
C GLY A 80 10.28 3.07 7.36
N PHE A 81 10.52 4.02 8.27
CA PHE A 81 9.58 4.35 9.34
C PHE A 81 8.25 4.86 8.78
N CYS A 82 8.27 5.92 7.94
CA CYS A 82 7.03 6.51 7.42
C CYS A 82 6.33 5.61 6.39
N GLY A 83 7.10 5.10 5.39
CA GLY A 83 6.51 4.47 4.21
C GLY A 83 6.04 3.05 4.43
N TYR A 84 6.72 2.30 5.28
CA TYR A 84 6.44 0.88 5.42
C TYR A 84 6.09 0.45 6.84
N TYR A 85 6.71 1.01 7.89
CA TYR A 85 6.37 0.66 9.27
C TYR A 85 5.06 1.34 9.70
N LEU A 86 5.06 2.67 9.84
CA LEU A 86 3.91 3.42 10.35
C LEU A 86 2.69 3.29 9.44
N ALA A 87 2.88 3.42 8.13
CA ALA A 87 1.81 3.24 7.17
C ALA A 87 1.17 1.85 7.27
N SER A 88 1.98 0.77 7.27
CA SER A 88 1.43 -0.58 7.36
C SER A 88 0.78 -0.88 8.73
N PHE A 89 1.33 -0.35 9.82
CA PHE A 89 0.75 -0.54 11.14
C PHE A 89 -0.63 0.13 11.26
N LEU A 90 -0.74 1.39 10.84
CA LEU A 90 -2.01 2.12 10.85
C LEU A 90 -3.07 1.47 9.93
N ASP A 91 -2.63 0.97 8.78
CA ASP A 91 -3.47 0.28 7.82
C ASP A 91 -4.05 -1.04 8.40
N PHE A 92 -3.19 -1.88 8.97
CA PHE A 92 -3.61 -3.13 9.60
C PHE A 92 -4.50 -2.87 10.82
N ALA A 93 -4.16 -1.88 11.64
CA ALA A 93 -4.99 -1.51 12.77
C ALA A 93 -6.37 -1.00 12.31
N GLY A 94 -6.43 -0.21 11.24
CA GLY A 94 -7.67 0.30 10.67
C GLY A 94 -8.57 -0.79 10.08
N LEU A 95 -7.98 -1.80 9.41
CA LEU A 95 -8.71 -2.94 8.86
C LEU A 95 -9.43 -3.81 9.89
N GLN A 96 -9.18 -3.62 11.19
CA GLN A 96 -9.96 -4.26 12.23
C GLN A 96 -11.39 -3.68 12.32
N TYR A 97 -11.58 -2.43 11.88
CA TYR A 97 -12.78 -1.63 12.11
C TYR A 97 -13.58 -1.29 10.85
N ILE A 98 -12.97 -1.41 9.65
CA ILE A 98 -13.63 -1.08 8.38
C ILE A 98 -13.52 -2.21 7.37
N SER A 99 -14.35 -2.15 6.32
CA SER A 99 -14.29 -3.11 5.20
C SER A 99 -12.97 -2.99 4.40
N ALA A 100 -12.59 -4.06 3.71
CA ALA A 100 -11.48 -4.03 2.76
C ALA A 100 -11.77 -3.08 1.58
N SER A 101 -13.05 -2.93 1.25
CA SER A 101 -13.53 -2.02 0.21
C SER A 101 -13.28 -0.56 0.57
N LEU A 102 -13.66 -0.13 1.78
CA LEU A 102 -13.45 1.24 2.25
C LEU A 102 -11.96 1.53 2.47
N GLU A 103 -11.19 0.61 3.08
CA GLU A 103 -9.73 0.73 3.20
C GLU A 103 -9.09 1.04 1.85
N ARG A 104 -9.45 0.26 0.85
CA ARG A 104 -8.85 0.41 -0.48
C ARG A 104 -9.17 1.76 -1.10
N LEU A 105 -10.40 2.24 -0.97
CA LEU A 105 -10.80 3.55 -1.48
C LEU A 105 -10.04 4.69 -0.80
N ILE A 106 -9.84 4.61 0.53
CA ILE A 106 -9.07 5.62 1.27
C ILE A 106 -7.60 5.62 0.80
N LEU A 107 -6.97 4.46 0.63
CA LEU A 107 -5.59 4.37 0.13
C LEU A 107 -5.45 4.93 -1.30
N TYR A 108 -6.51 4.90 -2.10
CA TYR A 108 -6.49 5.52 -3.43
C TYR A 108 -6.47 7.05 -3.41
N LEU A 109 -6.59 7.68 -2.24
CA LEU A 109 -6.30 9.12 -2.08
C LEU A 109 -4.80 9.45 -2.12
N ASN A 110 -3.90 8.48 -2.11
CA ASN A 110 -2.46 8.74 -2.09
C ASN A 110 -2.00 9.77 -3.15
N PRO A 111 -2.42 9.73 -4.42
CA PRO A 111 -2.03 10.74 -5.40
C PRO A 111 -2.47 12.15 -5.02
N THR A 112 -3.66 12.30 -4.41
CA THR A 112 -4.17 13.58 -3.96
C THR A 112 -3.42 14.08 -2.74
N LEU A 113 -3.12 13.20 -1.79
CA LEU A 113 -2.33 13.51 -0.59
C LEU A 113 -0.89 13.92 -0.93
N VAL A 114 -0.25 13.22 -1.87
CA VAL A 114 1.08 13.58 -2.40
C VAL A 114 1.06 14.98 -3.00
N MET A 115 0.01 15.33 -3.75
CA MET A 115 -0.10 16.66 -4.34
C MET A 115 -0.39 17.74 -3.28
N LEU A 116 -1.26 17.48 -2.31
CA LEU A 116 -1.51 18.38 -1.18
C LEU A 116 -0.24 18.63 -0.36
N LEU A 117 0.53 17.58 -0.05
CA LEU A 117 1.83 17.71 0.60
C LEU A 117 2.80 18.51 -0.28
N GLY A 118 2.82 18.29 -1.58
CA GLY A 118 3.62 19.07 -2.52
C GLY A 118 3.26 20.55 -2.52
N TRP A 119 1.99 20.87 -2.39
CA TRP A 119 1.52 22.27 -2.23
C TRP A 119 1.94 22.87 -0.89
N VAL A 120 1.72 22.16 0.21
CA VAL A 120 2.03 22.67 1.56
C VAL A 120 3.54 22.79 1.78
N LEU A 121 4.31 21.75 1.45
CA LEU A 121 5.75 21.67 1.76
C LEU A 121 6.62 22.39 0.74
N PHE A 122 6.24 22.37 -0.54
CA PHE A 122 7.05 22.90 -1.64
C PHE A 122 6.38 24.06 -2.38
N ARG A 123 5.25 24.58 -1.87
CA ARG A 123 4.49 25.69 -2.45
C ARG A 123 4.14 25.50 -3.92
N ARG A 124 3.96 24.24 -4.36
CA ARG A 124 3.55 23.94 -5.73
C ARG A 124 2.12 24.43 -5.96
N ARG A 125 1.89 25.09 -7.09
CA ARG A 125 0.55 25.60 -7.41
C ARG A 125 -0.39 24.44 -7.73
N VAL A 126 -1.59 24.46 -7.13
CA VAL A 126 -2.67 23.50 -7.43
C VAL A 126 -3.65 24.20 -8.37
N THR A 127 -3.99 23.56 -9.48
CA THR A 127 -4.93 24.11 -10.46
C THR A 127 -6.40 23.90 -10.01
N ARG A 128 -7.33 24.69 -10.56
CA ARG A 128 -8.75 24.51 -10.27
C ARG A 128 -9.27 23.12 -10.68
N GLY A 129 -8.77 22.58 -11.80
CA GLY A 129 -9.11 21.24 -12.24
C GLY A 129 -8.63 20.14 -11.28
N GLN A 130 -7.46 20.31 -10.69
CA GLN A 130 -6.95 19.40 -9.67
C GLN A 130 -7.80 19.45 -8.40
N LEU A 131 -8.23 20.63 -7.97
CA LEU A 131 -9.16 20.78 -6.84
C LEU A 131 -10.51 20.10 -7.11
N ALA A 132 -11.05 20.22 -8.32
CA ALA A 132 -12.28 19.55 -8.70
C ALA A 132 -12.12 18.02 -8.71
N ALA A 133 -10.99 17.51 -9.22
CA ALA A 133 -10.66 16.08 -9.18
C ALA A 133 -10.56 15.55 -7.74
N PHE A 134 -9.99 16.34 -6.81
CA PHE A 134 -10.01 16.02 -5.39
C PHE A 134 -11.41 15.94 -4.83
N ALA A 135 -12.21 16.98 -5.06
CA ALA A 135 -13.58 17.01 -4.55
C ALA A 135 -14.38 15.78 -4.98
N VAL A 136 -14.25 15.36 -6.24
CA VAL A 136 -14.90 14.13 -6.75
C VAL A 136 -14.39 12.88 -6.05
N SER A 137 -13.07 12.72 -5.86
CA SER A 137 -12.50 11.55 -5.17
C SER A 137 -12.94 11.49 -3.70
N TYR A 138 -12.89 12.62 -2.98
CA TYR A 138 -13.30 12.67 -1.57
C TYR A 138 -14.80 12.44 -1.40
N LEU A 139 -15.63 12.98 -2.31
CA LEU A 139 -17.06 12.71 -2.32
C LEU A 139 -17.35 11.21 -2.46
N GLY A 140 -16.62 10.50 -3.32
CA GLY A 140 -16.75 9.06 -3.47
C GLY A 140 -16.47 8.30 -2.18
N ILE A 141 -15.43 8.69 -1.43
CA ILE A 141 -15.12 8.07 -0.14
C ILE A 141 -16.17 8.40 0.92
N LEU A 142 -16.62 9.66 0.99
CA LEU A 142 -17.66 10.06 1.94
C LEU A 142 -18.98 9.32 1.73
N VAL A 143 -19.30 8.97 0.49
CA VAL A 143 -20.49 8.15 0.16
C VAL A 143 -20.37 6.75 0.77
N VAL A 144 -19.23 6.06 0.59
CA VAL A 144 -19.00 4.71 1.14
C VAL A 144 -18.87 4.77 2.66
N PHE A 145 -18.09 5.71 3.19
CA PHE A 145 -17.93 5.94 4.62
C PHE A 145 -19.26 6.17 5.33
N GLY A 146 -20.11 7.03 4.77
CA GLY A 146 -21.43 7.33 5.34
C GLY A 146 -22.37 6.13 5.33
N ALA A 147 -22.23 5.24 4.34
CA ALA A 147 -22.98 3.98 4.28
C ALA A 147 -22.49 3.00 5.35
N GLU A 148 -21.19 2.79 5.49
CA GLU A 148 -20.63 1.91 6.51
C GLU A 148 -20.88 2.44 7.94
N LEU A 149 -20.75 3.75 8.15
CA LEU A 149 -21.02 4.36 9.45
C LEU A 149 -22.46 4.10 9.94
N ARG A 150 -23.43 4.05 9.04
CA ARG A 150 -24.82 3.71 9.35
C ARG A 150 -25.02 2.22 9.67
N LEU A 151 -24.21 1.34 9.07
CA LEU A 151 -24.35 -0.11 9.21
C LEU A 151 -23.53 -0.66 10.39
N GLU A 152 -22.31 -0.17 10.57
CA GLU A 152 -21.31 -0.76 11.50
C GLU A 152 -21.01 0.15 12.71
N GLY A 153 -21.51 1.41 12.73
CA GLY A 153 -21.41 2.29 13.88
C GLY A 153 -20.10 3.09 14.00
N ALA A 154 -19.82 3.58 15.23
CA ALA A 154 -18.76 4.56 15.47
C ALA A 154 -17.33 4.05 15.24
N ASP A 155 -17.09 2.74 15.27
CA ASP A 155 -15.78 2.13 15.08
C ASP A 155 -15.23 2.38 13.65
N VAL A 156 -16.13 2.57 12.68
CA VAL A 156 -15.78 2.96 11.30
C VAL A 156 -15.02 4.28 11.26
N LEU A 157 -15.34 5.23 12.13
CA LEU A 157 -14.62 6.50 12.23
C LEU A 157 -13.17 6.29 12.64
N LEU A 158 -12.94 5.47 13.66
CA LEU A 158 -11.59 5.12 14.13
C LEU A 158 -10.80 4.40 13.02
N GLY A 159 -11.39 3.37 12.42
CA GLY A 159 -10.76 2.61 11.35
C GLY A 159 -10.40 3.47 10.14
N SER A 160 -11.33 4.33 9.70
CA SER A 160 -11.09 5.26 8.59
C SER A 160 -10.02 6.29 8.89
N ALA A 161 -9.97 6.82 10.13
CA ALA A 161 -8.93 7.74 10.56
C ALA A 161 -7.54 7.08 10.57
N LEU A 162 -7.44 5.83 11.04
CA LEU A 162 -6.20 5.05 11.02
C LEU A 162 -5.72 4.81 9.59
N VAL A 163 -6.59 4.38 8.67
CA VAL A 163 -6.23 4.15 7.27
C VAL A 163 -5.90 5.47 6.55
N LEU A 164 -6.58 6.57 6.86
CA LEU A 164 -6.22 7.89 6.33
C LEU A 164 -4.84 8.33 6.85
N GLY A 165 -4.54 8.09 8.11
CA GLY A 165 -3.21 8.28 8.71
C GLY A 165 -2.13 7.44 8.00
N SER A 166 -2.46 6.18 7.67
CA SER A 166 -1.61 5.31 6.85
C SER A 166 -1.34 5.92 5.46
N ALA A 167 -2.39 6.34 4.76
CA ALA A 167 -2.27 6.99 3.46
C ALA A 167 -1.41 8.26 3.51
N LEU A 168 -1.60 9.08 4.54
CA LEU A 168 -0.80 10.30 4.74
C LEU A 168 0.67 9.96 5.01
N SER A 169 0.95 9.00 5.88
CA SER A 169 2.32 8.53 6.17
C SER A 169 3.01 8.01 4.92
N TYR A 170 2.30 7.22 4.11
CA TYR A 170 2.80 6.72 2.83
C TYR A 170 2.99 7.84 1.79
N ALA A 171 2.11 8.85 1.77
CA ALA A 171 2.27 10.02 0.91
C ALA A 171 3.53 10.84 1.26
N VAL A 172 3.86 10.97 2.55
CA VAL A 172 5.14 11.57 3.01
C VAL A 172 6.32 10.78 2.45
N TYR A 173 6.28 9.43 2.56
CA TYR A 173 7.30 8.57 1.95
C TYR A 173 7.44 8.83 0.44
N LEU A 174 6.33 8.87 -0.31
CA LEU A 174 6.35 9.08 -1.77
C LEU A 174 6.97 10.44 -2.15
N VAL A 175 6.66 11.49 -1.39
CA VAL A 175 7.19 12.84 -1.63
C VAL A 175 8.70 12.91 -1.44
N TYR A 176 9.21 12.33 -0.36
CA TYR A 176 10.64 12.40 -0.02
C TYR A 176 11.49 11.34 -0.72
N SER A 177 10.91 10.16 -1.04
CA SER A 177 11.63 9.09 -1.74
C SER A 177 11.98 9.45 -3.19
N GLY A 178 11.21 10.33 -3.83
CA GLY A 178 11.39 10.65 -5.25
C GLY A 178 12.80 11.15 -5.62
N GLN A 179 13.42 11.95 -4.76
CA GLN A 179 14.79 12.44 -4.96
C GLN A 179 15.83 11.34 -4.68
N GLU A 180 15.64 10.57 -3.63
CA GLU A 180 16.57 9.54 -3.18
C GLU A 180 16.56 8.30 -4.09
N VAL A 181 15.42 8.02 -4.75
CA VAL A 181 15.31 6.98 -5.77
C VAL A 181 16.29 7.23 -6.93
N GLN A 182 16.45 8.47 -7.37
CA GLN A 182 17.40 8.82 -8.44
C GLN A 182 18.85 8.50 -8.06
N ARG A 183 19.20 8.65 -6.79
CA ARG A 183 20.56 8.47 -6.28
C ARG A 183 20.85 7.03 -5.85
N LEU A 184 19.96 6.42 -5.08
CA LEU A 184 20.15 5.09 -4.52
C LEU A 184 19.63 3.96 -5.42
N GLY A 185 18.74 4.29 -6.35
CA GLY A 185 17.99 3.34 -7.16
C GLY A 185 16.76 2.82 -6.44
N SER A 186 15.67 2.60 -7.18
CA SER A 186 14.36 2.22 -6.62
C SER A 186 14.40 0.91 -5.83
N LEU A 187 14.99 -0.16 -6.41
CA LEU A 187 15.04 -1.48 -5.76
C LEU A 187 15.91 -1.49 -4.51
N ARG A 188 17.07 -0.81 -4.53
CA ARG A 188 17.96 -0.72 -3.36
C ARG A 188 17.29 0.05 -2.24
N LEU A 189 16.70 1.22 -2.53
CA LEU A 189 15.99 2.03 -1.55
C LEU A 189 14.80 1.28 -0.96
N THR A 190 13.98 0.66 -1.79
CA THR A 190 12.83 -0.14 -1.35
C THR A 190 13.26 -1.30 -0.48
N GLY A 191 14.28 -2.07 -0.91
CA GLY A 191 14.80 -3.18 -0.14
C GLY A 191 15.30 -2.76 1.24
N LEU A 192 16.10 -1.69 1.31
CA LEU A 192 16.63 -1.17 2.57
C LEU A 192 15.54 -0.59 3.48
N ALA A 193 14.67 0.27 2.95
CA ALA A 193 13.61 0.93 3.71
C ALA A 193 12.60 -0.10 4.25
N THR A 194 12.22 -1.09 3.44
CA THR A 194 11.33 -2.16 3.90
C THR A 194 12.01 -3.07 4.92
N SER A 195 13.32 -3.36 4.79
CA SER A 195 14.06 -4.12 5.80
C SER A 195 14.09 -3.40 7.15
N VAL A 196 14.28 -2.07 7.16
CA VAL A 196 14.16 -1.26 8.39
C VAL A 196 12.77 -1.37 8.99
N ALA A 197 11.73 -1.26 8.18
CA ALA A 197 10.35 -1.41 8.64
C ALA A 197 10.07 -2.80 9.22
N CYS A 198 10.61 -3.85 8.60
CA CYS A 198 10.50 -5.21 9.12
C CYS A 198 11.10 -5.32 10.54
N LEU A 199 12.30 -4.77 10.73
CA LEU A 199 12.94 -4.74 12.05
C LEU A 199 12.12 -3.95 13.06
N LEU A 200 11.57 -2.79 12.68
CA LEU A 200 10.72 -1.99 13.56
C LEU A 200 9.44 -2.73 13.97
N CYS A 201 8.78 -3.43 13.04
CA CYS A 201 7.60 -4.25 13.36
C CYS A 201 7.94 -5.41 14.29
N ILE A 202 9.09 -6.05 14.10
CA ILE A 202 9.56 -7.12 14.99
C ILE A 202 9.84 -6.57 16.38
N VAL A 203 10.56 -5.44 16.50
CA VAL A 203 10.83 -4.77 17.78
C VAL A 203 9.54 -4.36 18.46
N GLN A 204 8.57 -3.77 17.73
CA GLN A 204 7.26 -3.41 18.26
C GLN A 204 6.55 -4.62 18.87
N TYR A 205 6.54 -5.76 18.17
CA TYR A 205 5.95 -6.99 18.69
C TYR A 205 6.64 -7.46 19.98
N LEU A 206 7.97 -7.51 19.99
CA LEU A 206 8.75 -7.95 21.16
C LEU A 206 8.51 -7.08 22.40
N VAL A 207 8.21 -5.77 22.19
CA VAL A 207 7.92 -4.84 23.29
C VAL A 207 6.46 -4.96 23.77
N LEU A 208 5.52 -5.18 22.85
CA LEU A 208 4.09 -5.10 23.15
C LEU A 208 3.42 -6.46 23.40
N ARG A 209 4.05 -7.57 23.01
CA ARG A 209 3.46 -8.91 23.08
C ARG A 209 4.42 -9.93 23.69
N PRO A 210 3.93 -10.89 24.47
CA PRO A 210 4.74 -12.03 24.91
C PRO A 210 5.23 -12.85 23.72
N MET A 211 6.45 -13.33 23.77
CA MET A 211 7.06 -14.10 22.66
C MET A 211 6.26 -15.33 22.24
N GLY A 212 5.56 -15.98 23.18
CA GLY A 212 4.74 -17.16 22.92
C GLY A 212 3.46 -16.89 22.13
N THR A 213 2.98 -15.63 22.06
CA THR A 213 1.70 -15.30 21.41
C THR A 213 1.66 -15.72 19.94
N ALA A 214 2.72 -15.49 19.19
CA ALA A 214 2.80 -15.87 17.78
C ALA A 214 2.86 -17.41 17.59
N LEU A 215 3.52 -18.14 18.48
CA LEU A 215 3.66 -19.60 18.39
C LEU A 215 2.35 -20.34 18.70
N ALA A 216 1.45 -19.72 19.47
CA ALA A 216 0.14 -20.29 19.80
C ALA A 216 -0.91 -20.11 18.69
N LEU A 217 -0.57 -19.40 17.60
CA LEU A 217 -1.49 -19.14 16.51
C LEU A 217 -1.74 -20.39 15.64
N PRO A 218 -2.98 -20.54 15.09
CA PRO A 218 -3.31 -21.61 14.15
C PRO A 218 -2.40 -21.58 12.91
N ALA A 219 -2.13 -22.75 12.34
CA ALA A 219 -1.35 -22.87 11.09
C ALA A 219 -1.93 -22.03 9.94
N ALA A 220 -3.26 -21.82 9.91
CA ALA A 220 -3.91 -20.96 8.93
C ALA A 220 -3.36 -19.53 8.93
N VAL A 221 -3.11 -18.93 10.11
CA VAL A 221 -2.56 -17.57 10.23
C VAL A 221 -1.12 -17.52 9.67
N TRP A 222 -0.32 -18.56 9.90
CA TRP A 222 1.02 -18.65 9.35
C TRP A 222 1.01 -18.70 7.83
N TRP A 223 0.15 -19.57 7.24
CA TRP A 223 0.02 -19.66 5.78
C TRP A 223 -0.50 -18.37 5.15
N LEU A 224 -1.50 -17.72 5.77
CA LEU A 224 -1.98 -16.41 5.34
C LEU A 224 -0.87 -15.34 5.43
N SER A 225 -0.01 -15.40 6.46
CA SER A 225 1.12 -14.50 6.61
C SER A 225 2.19 -14.73 5.56
N VAL A 226 2.50 -15.99 5.21
CA VAL A 226 3.42 -16.32 4.10
C VAL A 226 2.85 -15.81 2.78
N LEU A 227 1.57 -16.07 2.51
CA LEU A 227 0.91 -15.60 1.29
C LEU A 227 0.94 -14.07 1.21
N ASN A 228 0.65 -13.37 2.31
CA ASN A 228 0.70 -11.92 2.37
C ASN A 228 2.13 -11.38 2.15
N ALA A 229 3.14 -11.98 2.79
CA ALA A 229 4.54 -11.55 2.67
C ALA A 229 5.07 -11.75 1.25
N VAL A 230 4.79 -12.89 0.63
CA VAL A 230 5.33 -13.24 -0.69
C VAL A 230 4.46 -12.69 -1.82
N ALA A 231 3.18 -13.07 -1.86
CA ALA A 231 2.30 -12.79 -3.00
C ALA A 231 1.69 -11.39 -2.97
N CYS A 232 1.47 -10.80 -1.77
CA CYS A 232 0.84 -9.48 -1.66
C CYS A 232 1.80 -8.37 -1.18
N THR A 233 3.08 -8.69 -0.95
CA THR A 233 4.08 -7.68 -0.54
C THR A 233 5.31 -7.72 -1.44
N PHE A 234 6.09 -8.80 -1.43
CA PHE A 234 7.36 -8.86 -2.15
C PHE A 234 7.19 -8.96 -3.67
N ALA A 235 6.39 -9.93 -4.14
CA ALA A 235 6.19 -10.14 -5.57
C ALA A 235 5.56 -8.93 -6.29
N PRO A 236 4.52 -8.27 -5.76
CA PRO A 236 3.97 -7.07 -6.38
C PRO A 236 4.97 -5.92 -6.49
N VAL A 237 5.83 -5.72 -5.49
CA VAL A 237 6.90 -4.71 -5.56
C VAL A 237 7.81 -4.97 -6.75
N LEU A 238 8.27 -6.21 -6.92
CA LEU A 238 9.10 -6.59 -8.07
C LEU A 238 8.36 -6.42 -9.40
N MET A 239 7.12 -6.91 -9.49
CA MET A 239 6.31 -6.79 -10.72
C MET A 239 6.10 -5.34 -11.13
N VAL A 240 5.78 -4.45 -10.18
CA VAL A 240 5.59 -3.02 -10.43
C VAL A 240 6.91 -2.36 -10.88
N MET A 241 8.05 -2.67 -10.25
CA MET A 241 9.34 -2.13 -10.66
C MET A 241 9.73 -2.62 -12.07
N MET A 242 9.55 -3.90 -12.36
CA MET A 242 9.78 -4.46 -13.69
C MET A 242 8.83 -3.88 -14.76
N ALA A 243 7.59 -3.54 -14.38
CA ALA A 243 6.65 -2.86 -15.26
C ALA A 243 7.10 -1.43 -15.56
N ILE A 244 7.52 -0.67 -14.54
CA ILE A 244 8.02 0.70 -14.69
C ILE A 244 9.21 0.75 -15.65
N GLU A 245 10.14 -0.21 -15.56
CA GLU A 245 11.28 -0.31 -16.46
C GLU A 245 10.90 -0.58 -17.93
N ARG A 246 9.75 -1.23 -18.18
CA ARG A 246 9.30 -1.65 -19.51
C ARG A 246 8.35 -0.67 -20.18
N VAL A 247 7.37 -0.14 -19.40
CA VAL A 247 6.28 0.69 -19.94
C VAL A 247 6.22 2.08 -19.30
N GLY A 248 7.10 2.36 -18.34
CA GLY A 248 7.16 3.65 -17.64
C GLY A 248 6.18 3.76 -16.47
N ALA A 249 6.46 4.70 -15.57
CA ALA A 249 5.71 4.89 -14.34
C ALA A 249 4.25 5.29 -14.59
N SER A 250 3.98 6.13 -15.59
CA SER A 250 2.61 6.60 -15.90
C SER A 250 1.68 5.47 -16.32
N VAL A 251 2.14 4.59 -17.23
CA VAL A 251 1.36 3.44 -17.71
C VAL A 251 1.15 2.43 -16.59
N THR A 252 2.19 2.17 -15.79
CA THR A 252 2.11 1.27 -14.63
C THR A 252 1.10 1.79 -13.59
N ALA A 253 1.09 3.09 -13.30
CA ALA A 253 0.13 3.70 -12.40
C ALA A 253 -1.31 3.60 -12.92
N GLN A 254 -1.53 3.77 -14.24
CA GLN A 254 -2.85 3.59 -14.85
C GLN A 254 -3.34 2.14 -14.75
N ALA A 255 -2.46 1.16 -14.97
CA ALA A 255 -2.80 -0.25 -14.74
C ALA A 255 -3.17 -0.52 -13.29
N GLY A 256 -2.59 0.22 -12.34
CA GLY A 256 -2.92 0.15 -10.92
C GLY A 256 -4.37 0.50 -10.58
N LEU A 257 -5.07 1.28 -11.42
CA LEU A 257 -6.48 1.65 -11.22
C LEU A 257 -7.44 0.45 -11.19
N VAL A 258 -6.99 -0.71 -11.64
CA VAL A 258 -7.74 -1.97 -11.53
C VAL A 258 -7.81 -2.47 -10.08
N GLY A 259 -6.85 -2.06 -9.24
CA GLY A 259 -6.72 -2.55 -7.85
C GLY A 259 -8.00 -2.47 -7.00
N PRO A 260 -8.71 -1.33 -6.90
CA PRO A 260 -9.94 -1.24 -6.11
C PRO A 260 -11.02 -2.20 -6.56
N VAL A 261 -11.19 -2.35 -7.87
CA VAL A 261 -12.19 -3.26 -8.43
C VAL A 261 -11.90 -4.71 -8.00
N PHE A 262 -10.63 -5.13 -8.06
CA PHE A 262 -10.25 -6.47 -7.58
C PHE A 262 -10.39 -6.62 -6.07
N THR A 263 -10.05 -5.59 -5.26
CA THR A 263 -10.23 -5.68 -3.80
C THR A 263 -11.71 -5.82 -3.45
N ILE A 264 -12.58 -5.03 -4.06
CA ILE A 264 -14.04 -5.11 -3.83
C ILE A 264 -14.57 -6.48 -4.26
N LEU A 265 -14.18 -6.96 -5.45
CA LEU A 265 -14.59 -8.28 -5.92
C LEU A 265 -14.16 -9.39 -4.95
N LEU A 266 -12.91 -9.37 -4.50
CA LEU A 266 -12.40 -10.33 -3.53
C LEU A 266 -13.07 -10.16 -2.15
N GLY A 267 -13.40 -8.93 -1.74
CA GLY A 267 -14.15 -8.65 -0.51
C GLY A 267 -15.53 -9.30 -0.54
N VAL A 268 -16.25 -9.14 -1.63
CA VAL A 268 -17.56 -9.79 -1.84
C VAL A 268 -17.44 -11.31 -1.87
N LEU A 269 -16.46 -11.86 -2.59
CA LEU A 269 -16.34 -13.32 -2.81
C LEU A 269 -15.76 -14.08 -1.61
N LEU A 270 -14.85 -13.47 -0.84
CA LEU A 270 -14.08 -14.16 0.21
C LEU A 270 -14.37 -13.67 1.63
N LEU A 271 -14.88 -12.46 1.76
CA LEU A 271 -15.18 -11.85 3.06
C LEU A 271 -16.69 -11.68 3.31
N ASP A 272 -17.52 -11.99 2.30
CA ASP A 272 -18.97 -11.77 2.33
C ASP A 272 -19.34 -10.27 2.51
N GLU A 273 -18.45 -9.35 2.06
CA GLU A 273 -18.73 -7.93 2.10
C GLU A 273 -19.90 -7.59 1.16
N PRO A 274 -20.91 -6.77 1.61
CA PRO A 274 -22.06 -6.46 0.78
C PRO A 274 -21.67 -5.53 -0.37
N LEU A 275 -21.98 -5.94 -1.62
CA LEU A 275 -21.86 -5.06 -2.78
C LEU A 275 -23.07 -4.11 -2.83
N THR A 276 -22.99 -3.02 -2.10
CA THR A 276 -24.05 -2.02 -2.08
C THR A 276 -23.94 -1.03 -3.24
N ALA A 277 -25.05 -0.38 -3.62
CA ALA A 277 -25.03 0.71 -4.59
C ALA A 277 -24.08 1.86 -4.18
N TRP A 278 -23.92 2.08 -2.87
CA TRP A 278 -23.00 3.10 -2.33
C TRP A 278 -21.55 2.75 -2.59
N VAL A 279 -21.14 1.48 -2.44
CA VAL A 279 -19.79 1.00 -2.77
C VAL A 279 -19.51 1.16 -4.26
N VAL A 280 -20.47 0.81 -5.13
CA VAL A 280 -20.31 0.96 -6.57
C VAL A 280 -20.20 2.44 -6.96
N LEU A 281 -21.09 3.30 -6.46
CA LEU A 281 -21.10 4.74 -6.75
C LEU A 281 -19.82 5.41 -6.24
N GLY A 282 -19.44 5.12 -4.98
CA GLY A 282 -18.23 5.69 -4.38
C GLY A 282 -16.97 5.28 -5.11
N THR A 283 -16.87 4.00 -5.49
CA THR A 283 -15.74 3.50 -6.30
C THR A 283 -15.68 4.20 -7.65
N ALA A 284 -16.80 4.35 -8.35
CA ALA A 284 -16.85 5.05 -9.63
C ALA A 284 -16.37 6.51 -9.49
N LEU A 285 -16.82 7.22 -8.45
CA LEU A 285 -16.40 8.60 -8.17
C LEU A 285 -14.90 8.69 -7.85
N VAL A 286 -14.37 7.79 -6.99
CA VAL A 286 -12.93 7.77 -6.66
C VAL A 286 -12.10 7.52 -7.91
N LEU A 287 -12.43 6.52 -8.71
CA LEU A 287 -11.72 6.20 -9.96
C LEU A 287 -11.81 7.34 -10.97
N ALA A 288 -12.98 7.98 -11.11
CA ALA A 288 -13.16 9.14 -11.98
C ALA A 288 -12.27 10.31 -11.53
N GLY A 289 -12.27 10.65 -10.24
CA GLY A 289 -11.47 11.75 -9.70
C GLY A 289 -9.95 11.48 -9.83
N VAL A 290 -9.47 10.28 -9.48
CA VAL A 290 -8.06 9.92 -9.62
C VAL A 290 -7.63 9.90 -11.09
N THR A 291 -8.46 9.36 -11.99
CA THR A 291 -8.19 9.37 -13.44
C THR A 291 -8.14 10.77 -14.01
N TRP A 292 -9.08 11.62 -13.60
CA TRP A 292 -9.09 13.04 -13.99
C TRP A 292 -7.82 13.75 -13.53
N LEU A 293 -7.42 13.54 -12.27
CA LEU A 293 -6.18 14.07 -11.73
C LEU A 293 -4.94 13.62 -12.52
N ALA A 294 -4.87 12.35 -12.89
CA ALA A 294 -3.76 11.79 -13.67
C ALA A 294 -3.62 12.40 -15.07
N ARG A 295 -4.73 12.85 -15.66
CA ARG A 295 -4.74 13.51 -17.00
C ARG A 295 -4.30 14.97 -16.97
N GLN A 296 -4.20 15.58 -15.79
CA GLN A 296 -3.83 17.00 -15.62
C GLN A 296 -2.33 17.21 -15.30
N ARG A 297 -1.53 16.15 -15.37
CA ARG A 297 -0.06 16.19 -15.15
C ARG A 297 0.70 16.43 -16.43
#